data_ea6fb09aeab0f293cb78060a82849d64
#
_entry.id   ea6fb09aeab0f293cb78060a82849d64
#
_cell.length_a   1.000
_cell.length_b   1.000
_cell.length_c   1.000
_cell.angle_alpha   90.00
_cell.angle_beta   90.00
_cell.angle_gamma   90.00
#
_symmetry.space_group_name_H-M   'P 1'
#
loop_
_entity.id
_entity.type
_entity.pdbx_description
1 polymer ?
#
loop_
_entity_poly.entity_id
_entity_poly.type
_entity_poly.pdbx_seq_one_letter_code
_entity_poly.pdbx_strand_id
1 'polypeptide(L)'
;MAARSNRKPCNFMFTAPANEKRTTGFTLLEIMLAVAILALMSLAIYRFVEANILALRVSSEATSADVRYDALRELLTAQLQTLPSGSGALVGEALKLNDRSRDELKWTATAGIGLLTRYAPGSDFTVTLRLQPEKNDSNRLDLGLLRKPKEDETYVDAHESWVPLVENVGSLEIRYFDPRINVWVPRWTDSVTLPRLVKIVIGRNDAAVPWEAIIALGRTPL
;
A
#
# COMPACT_ATOMS: atom_id res chain seq x y z
N MET A 1 -18.32 66.37 96.88
CA MET A 1 -18.19 67.43 95.80
C MET A 1 -17.53 66.74 94.58
N ALA A 2 -18.34 66.42 93.53
CA ALA A 2 -17.90 65.73 92.38
C ALA A 2 -17.89 66.65 91.18
N ALA A 3 -16.76 66.81 90.53
CA ALA A 3 -16.61 67.53 89.27
C ALA A 3 -16.80 66.62 88.08
N ARG A 4 -17.84 66.86 87.30
CA ARG A 4 -18.12 66.18 86.01
C ARG A 4 -17.26 66.78 84.90
N SER A 5 -16.36 65.99 84.33
CA SER A 5 -15.64 66.29 83.11
C SER A 5 -16.43 65.88 81.88
N ASN A 6 -16.79 66.89 81.07
CA ASN A 6 -17.57 66.70 79.85
C ASN A 6 -16.56 66.59 78.64
N ARG A 7 -16.35 65.37 78.13
CA ARG A 7 -15.54 65.13 76.91
C ARG A 7 -16.48 65.02 75.73
N LYS A 8 -16.37 65.91 74.77
CA LYS A 8 -17.04 65.85 73.46
C LYS A 8 -16.41 64.78 72.57
N PRO A 9 -17.18 63.99 71.87
CA PRO A 9 -16.62 63.05 70.92
C PRO A 9 -16.20 63.76 69.63
N CYS A 10 -14.95 63.53 69.16
CA CYS A 10 -14.48 63.94 67.85
C CYS A 10 -15.01 62.95 66.84
N ASN A 11 -15.92 63.39 65.95
CA ASN A 11 -16.32 62.66 64.78
C ASN A 11 -15.22 62.81 63.72
N PHE A 12 -14.44 61.75 63.54
CA PHE A 12 -13.58 61.55 62.35
C PHE A 12 -14.42 61.08 61.21
N MET A 13 -14.77 61.95 60.27
CA MET A 13 -15.38 61.63 59.00
C MET A 13 -14.31 61.04 58.09
N PHE A 14 -14.27 59.73 57.99
CA PHE A 14 -13.51 59.00 56.91
C PHE A 14 -14.24 59.24 55.64
N THR A 15 -13.80 60.11 54.76
CA THR A 15 -14.17 60.16 53.35
C THR A 15 -13.43 59.10 52.64
N ALA A 16 -14.16 58.01 52.24
CA ALA A 16 -13.64 57.01 51.38
C ALA A 16 -13.34 57.64 50.00
N PRO A 17 -12.18 57.31 49.38
CA PRO A 17 -11.88 57.77 48.02
C PRO A 17 -12.86 57.11 47.07
N ALA A 18 -13.55 57.92 46.28
CA ALA A 18 -14.37 57.44 45.15
C ALA A 18 -13.47 56.72 44.16
N ASN A 19 -13.63 55.41 44.07
CA ASN A 19 -12.96 54.56 43.07
C ASN A 19 -13.54 54.91 41.72
N GLU A 20 -12.96 55.87 41.01
CA GLU A 20 -13.25 56.20 39.63
C GLU A 20 -12.92 54.92 38.77
N LYS A 21 -13.93 54.12 38.45
CA LYS A 21 -13.81 53.07 37.40
C LYS A 21 -13.51 53.77 36.08
N ARG A 22 -12.24 53.90 35.73
CA ARG A 22 -11.82 54.27 34.36
C ARG A 22 -12.33 53.20 33.42
N THR A 23 -13.44 53.38 32.76
CA THR A 23 -13.87 52.60 31.61
C THR A 23 -12.98 52.99 30.45
N THR A 24 -11.86 52.27 30.29
CA THR A 24 -11.04 52.39 29.10
C THR A 24 -11.80 51.72 27.97
N GLY A 25 -12.43 52.50 27.08
CA GLY A 25 -13.01 52.02 25.86
C GLY A 25 -11.91 51.51 24.90
N PHE A 26 -12.15 50.40 24.24
CA PHE A 26 -11.24 49.88 23.21
C PHE A 26 -11.07 50.90 22.08
N THR A 27 -9.83 51.13 21.68
CA THR A 27 -9.53 52.02 20.54
C THR A 27 -9.82 51.24 19.24
N LEU A 28 -10.24 51.97 18.19
CA LEU A 28 -10.51 51.39 16.88
C LEU A 28 -9.26 50.66 16.32
N LEU A 29 -8.08 51.18 16.61
CA LEU A 29 -6.80 50.62 16.23
C LEU A 29 -6.54 49.23 16.90
N GLU A 30 -6.92 49.10 18.18
CA GLU A 30 -6.76 47.84 18.91
C GLU A 30 -7.66 46.72 18.36
N ILE A 31 -8.89 47.08 17.98
CA ILE A 31 -9.81 46.12 17.32
C ILE A 31 -9.26 45.72 15.95
N MET A 32 -8.77 46.65 15.13
CA MET A 32 -8.17 46.36 13.86
C MET A 32 -6.94 45.46 13.97
N LEU A 33 -6.08 45.72 14.97
CA LEU A 33 -4.91 44.87 15.24
C LEU A 33 -5.31 43.49 15.70
N ALA A 34 -6.29 43.34 16.57
CA ALA A 34 -6.79 42.03 17.03
C ALA A 34 -7.36 41.22 15.90
N VAL A 35 -8.17 41.81 14.99
CA VAL A 35 -8.71 41.14 13.81
C VAL A 35 -7.61 40.73 12.84
N ALA A 36 -6.60 41.58 12.64
CA ALA A 36 -5.46 41.23 11.77
C ALA A 36 -4.67 40.05 12.33
N ILE A 37 -4.40 40.02 13.62
CA ILE A 37 -3.72 38.88 14.28
C ILE A 37 -4.56 37.60 14.17
N LEU A 38 -5.87 37.69 14.42
CA LEU A 38 -6.77 36.55 14.28
C LEU A 38 -6.80 36.00 12.83
N ALA A 39 -6.83 36.90 11.84
CA ALA A 39 -6.79 36.51 10.43
C ALA A 39 -5.47 35.81 10.08
N LEU A 40 -4.34 36.33 10.54
CA LEU A 40 -3.03 35.70 10.33
C LEU A 40 -2.93 34.31 11.01
N MET A 41 -3.42 34.19 12.25
CA MET A 41 -3.45 32.92 12.96
C MET A 41 -4.34 31.93 12.26
N SER A 42 -5.52 32.32 11.79
CA SER A 42 -6.45 31.48 11.04
C SER A 42 -5.81 30.99 9.75
N LEU A 43 -5.11 31.87 9.02
CA LEU A 43 -4.39 31.52 7.81
C LEU A 43 -3.25 30.52 8.10
N ALA A 44 -2.49 30.73 9.16
CA ALA A 44 -1.41 29.83 9.55
C ALA A 44 -1.95 28.42 9.92
N ILE A 45 -3.04 28.36 10.68
CA ILE A 45 -3.70 27.09 11.02
C ILE A 45 -4.22 26.39 9.76
N TYR A 46 -4.87 27.14 8.86
CA TYR A 46 -5.36 26.57 7.60
C TYR A 46 -4.23 25.95 6.77
N ARG A 47 -3.13 26.67 6.59
CA ARG A 47 -1.94 26.15 5.87
C ARG A 47 -1.33 24.92 6.54
N PHE A 48 -1.26 24.92 7.85
CA PHE A 48 -0.76 23.78 8.61
C PHE A 48 -1.65 22.54 8.44
N VAL A 49 -2.96 22.69 8.52
CA VAL A 49 -3.93 21.59 8.32
C VAL A 49 -3.85 21.05 6.89
N GLU A 50 -3.82 21.94 5.89
CA GLU A 50 -3.69 21.55 4.48
C GLU A 50 -2.41 20.73 4.23
N ALA A 51 -1.26 21.19 4.76
CA ALA A 51 0.00 20.46 4.64
C ALA A 51 -0.03 19.08 5.32
N ASN A 52 -0.65 18.98 6.50
CA ASN A 52 -0.79 17.70 7.19
C ASN A 52 -1.72 16.73 6.46
N ILE A 53 -2.84 17.19 5.90
CA ILE A 53 -3.74 16.34 5.11
C ILE A 53 -3.02 15.80 3.88
N LEU A 54 -2.24 16.64 3.18
CA LEU A 54 -1.46 16.20 2.04
C LEU A 54 -0.40 15.15 2.43
N ALA A 55 0.33 15.38 3.52
CA ALA A 55 1.32 14.43 4.03
C ALA A 55 0.69 13.08 4.42
N LEU A 56 -0.48 13.10 5.07
CA LEU A 56 -1.22 11.88 5.42
C LEU A 56 -1.68 11.10 4.17
N ARG A 57 -2.15 11.78 3.14
CA ARG A 57 -2.56 11.13 1.88
C ARG A 57 -1.37 10.43 1.22
N VAL A 58 -0.26 11.14 1.03
CA VAL A 58 0.96 10.56 0.43
C VAL A 58 1.46 9.37 1.25
N SER A 59 1.47 9.47 2.58
CA SER A 59 1.87 8.37 3.45
C SER A 59 0.93 7.18 3.36
N SER A 60 -0.38 7.40 3.32
CA SER A 60 -1.36 6.30 3.22
C SER A 60 -1.32 5.57 1.87
N GLU A 61 -1.08 6.30 0.78
CA GLU A 61 -0.92 5.71 -0.56
C GLU A 61 0.33 4.85 -0.64
N ALA A 62 1.47 5.33 -0.13
CA ALA A 62 2.71 4.56 -0.07
C ALA A 62 2.54 3.28 0.78
N THR A 63 1.96 3.40 1.97
CA THR A 63 1.71 2.25 2.85
C THR A 63 0.76 1.23 2.21
N SER A 64 -0.29 1.68 1.51
CA SER A 64 -1.23 0.78 0.84
C SER A 64 -0.59 0.02 -0.32
N ALA A 65 0.34 0.64 -1.05
CA ALA A 65 1.10 -0.01 -2.10
C ALA A 65 2.00 -1.11 -1.52
N ASP A 66 2.74 -0.82 -0.45
CA ASP A 66 3.65 -1.78 0.18
C ASP A 66 2.88 -2.98 0.74
N VAL A 67 1.73 -2.77 1.37
CA VAL A 67 0.84 -3.86 1.85
C VAL A 67 0.38 -4.77 0.70
N ARG A 68 0.04 -4.21 -0.47
CA ARG A 68 -0.36 -5.01 -1.65
C ARG A 68 0.79 -5.89 -2.15
N TYR A 69 2.00 -5.36 -2.18
CA TYR A 69 3.19 -6.13 -2.61
C TYR A 69 3.60 -7.20 -1.59
N ASP A 70 3.43 -6.95 -0.29
CA ASP A 70 3.65 -7.96 0.75
C ASP A 70 2.60 -9.09 0.64
N ALA A 71 1.34 -8.76 0.44
CA ALA A 71 0.29 -9.74 0.19
C ALA A 71 0.55 -10.56 -1.10
N LEU A 72 1.05 -9.90 -2.17
CA LEU A 72 1.46 -10.58 -3.40
C LEU A 72 2.58 -11.59 -3.11
N ARG A 73 3.61 -11.20 -2.34
CA ARG A 73 4.70 -12.09 -1.96
C ARG A 73 4.21 -13.31 -1.18
N GLU A 74 3.32 -13.10 -0.21
CA GLU A 74 2.72 -14.20 0.58
C GLU A 74 1.90 -15.13 -0.30
N LEU A 75 1.05 -14.58 -1.18
CA LEU A 75 0.25 -15.36 -2.12
C LEU A 75 1.13 -16.23 -3.02
N LEU A 76 2.13 -15.64 -3.66
CA LEU A 76 3.03 -16.35 -4.58
C LEU A 76 3.87 -17.39 -3.82
N THR A 77 4.33 -17.07 -2.62
CA THR A 77 5.05 -18.02 -1.76
C THR A 77 4.18 -19.23 -1.43
N ALA A 78 2.95 -19.01 -0.99
CA ALA A 78 2.02 -20.08 -0.68
C ALA A 78 1.72 -20.96 -1.91
N GLN A 79 1.50 -20.35 -3.08
CA GLN A 79 1.22 -21.07 -4.31
C GLN A 79 2.43 -21.89 -4.80
N LEU A 80 3.62 -21.30 -4.82
CA LEU A 80 4.81 -21.93 -5.36
C LEU A 80 5.41 -22.98 -4.42
N GLN A 81 5.23 -22.86 -3.11
CA GLN A 81 5.66 -23.88 -2.13
C GLN A 81 4.77 -25.12 -2.11
N THR A 82 3.56 -25.03 -2.61
CA THR A 82 2.61 -26.16 -2.70
C THR A 82 2.66 -26.90 -4.03
N LEU A 83 3.59 -26.54 -4.92
CA LEU A 83 3.74 -27.23 -6.20
C LEU A 83 4.01 -28.72 -6.01
N PRO A 84 3.31 -29.58 -6.75
CA PRO A 84 3.56 -31.01 -6.71
C PRO A 84 4.97 -31.32 -7.24
N SER A 85 5.65 -32.24 -6.62
CA SER A 85 6.89 -32.79 -7.14
C SER A 85 6.56 -33.64 -8.37
N GLY A 86 6.95 -33.17 -9.57
CA GLY A 86 6.69 -33.93 -10.78
C GLY A 86 6.74 -33.07 -12.05
N SER A 87 6.65 -33.77 -13.18
CA SER A 87 6.84 -33.19 -14.51
C SER A 87 5.82 -32.10 -14.83
N GLY A 88 6.31 -30.98 -15.36
CA GLY A 88 5.47 -29.89 -15.87
C GLY A 88 4.82 -29.00 -14.83
N ALA A 89 5.22 -29.13 -13.55
CA ALA A 89 4.60 -28.34 -12.49
C ALA A 89 4.85 -26.84 -12.61
N LEU A 90 5.98 -26.44 -13.23
CA LEU A 90 6.34 -25.03 -13.39
C LEU A 90 7.08 -24.81 -14.73
N VAL A 91 6.62 -23.83 -15.49
CA VAL A 91 7.24 -23.37 -16.73
C VAL A 91 7.37 -21.85 -16.70
N GLY A 92 8.54 -21.36 -17.06
CA GLY A 92 8.84 -19.93 -17.10
C GLY A 92 9.34 -19.49 -18.46
N GLU A 93 8.69 -18.50 -19.04
CA GLU A 93 9.05 -17.93 -20.34
C GLU A 93 9.47 -16.48 -20.21
N ALA A 94 10.62 -16.14 -20.81
CA ALA A 94 11.08 -14.77 -20.92
C ALA A 94 10.50 -14.11 -22.16
N LEU A 95 9.69 -13.11 -21.97
CA LEU A 95 9.06 -12.33 -23.03
C LEU A 95 9.49 -10.87 -22.94
N LYS A 96 9.80 -10.28 -24.08
CA LYS A 96 10.06 -8.84 -24.19
C LYS A 96 9.13 -8.22 -25.22
N LEU A 97 8.51 -7.13 -24.85
CA LEU A 97 7.69 -6.34 -25.76
C LEU A 97 8.02 -4.85 -25.55
N ASN A 98 8.39 -4.15 -26.64
CA ASN A 98 8.78 -2.73 -26.60
C ASN A 98 9.88 -2.44 -25.55
N ASP A 99 10.95 -3.24 -25.55
CA ASP A 99 12.07 -3.18 -24.60
C ASP A 99 11.73 -3.38 -23.11
N ARG A 100 10.48 -3.72 -22.80
CA ARG A 100 10.04 -4.04 -21.45
C ARG A 100 9.88 -5.53 -21.26
N SER A 101 10.37 -6.05 -20.15
CA SER A 101 10.17 -7.45 -19.78
C SER A 101 8.71 -7.69 -19.40
N ARG A 102 8.13 -8.73 -20.01
CA ARG A 102 6.76 -9.21 -19.76
C ARG A 102 6.76 -10.71 -19.58
N ASP A 103 7.66 -11.19 -18.73
CA ASP A 103 7.84 -12.61 -18.51
C ASP A 103 6.56 -13.26 -17.98
N GLU A 104 6.38 -14.53 -18.31
CA GLU A 104 5.25 -15.33 -17.86
C GLU A 104 5.74 -16.50 -17.01
N LEU A 105 5.01 -16.79 -15.93
CA LEU A 105 5.23 -17.94 -15.08
C LEU A 105 3.95 -18.77 -15.02
N LYS A 106 4.02 -19.99 -15.54
CA LYS A 106 2.92 -20.93 -15.61
C LYS A 106 3.16 -22.09 -14.63
N TRP A 107 2.15 -22.43 -13.83
CA TRP A 107 2.22 -23.61 -12.96
C TRP A 107 0.87 -24.32 -12.84
N THR A 108 0.92 -25.56 -12.38
CA THR A 108 -0.28 -26.34 -12.06
C THR A 108 -0.64 -26.16 -10.60
N ALA A 109 -1.87 -25.80 -10.31
CA ALA A 109 -2.42 -25.70 -8.98
C ALA A 109 -3.65 -26.58 -8.83
N THR A 110 -3.78 -27.24 -7.68
CA THR A 110 -4.99 -28.02 -7.35
C THR A 110 -6.00 -27.13 -6.64
N ALA A 111 -7.28 -27.25 -6.96
CA ALA A 111 -8.34 -26.49 -6.34
C ALA A 111 -8.41 -26.74 -4.84
N GLY A 112 -8.33 -25.70 -4.04
CA GLY A 112 -8.43 -25.78 -2.58
C GLY A 112 -7.63 -24.72 -1.82
N ILE A 113 -6.68 -24.04 -2.45
CA ILE A 113 -5.88 -23.03 -1.75
C ILE A 113 -6.37 -21.63 -2.14
N GLY A 114 -7.23 -21.05 -1.30
CA GLY A 114 -7.41 -19.61 -1.12
C GLY A 114 -8.02 -18.78 -2.25
N LEU A 115 -8.23 -19.32 -3.42
CA LEU A 115 -8.87 -18.59 -4.51
C LEU A 115 -10.25 -19.17 -4.74
N LEU A 116 -11.29 -18.42 -4.40
CA LEU A 116 -12.70 -18.75 -4.58
C LEU A 116 -12.94 -19.30 -5.99
N THR A 117 -13.09 -20.59 -6.12
CA THR A 117 -13.41 -21.24 -7.39
C THR A 117 -14.86 -21.66 -7.39
N ARG A 118 -15.53 -21.37 -8.49
CA ARG A 118 -16.86 -21.94 -8.79
C ARG A 118 -16.79 -23.42 -9.22
N TYR A 119 -15.59 -24.00 -9.21
CA TYR A 119 -15.32 -25.35 -9.72
C TYR A 119 -15.27 -26.38 -8.61
N ALA A 120 -15.48 -27.63 -8.99
CA ALA A 120 -15.51 -28.74 -8.05
C ALA A 120 -14.19 -28.88 -7.27
N PRO A 121 -14.24 -29.22 -5.97
CA PRO A 121 -13.04 -29.53 -5.21
C PRO A 121 -12.24 -30.65 -5.88
N GLY A 122 -10.94 -30.47 -6.06
CA GLY A 122 -10.04 -31.47 -6.63
C GLY A 122 -9.71 -31.30 -8.12
N SER A 123 -10.28 -30.30 -8.81
CA SER A 123 -9.89 -30.01 -10.20
C SER A 123 -8.51 -29.36 -10.26
N ASP A 124 -7.67 -29.80 -11.17
CA ASP A 124 -6.39 -29.17 -11.47
C ASP A 124 -6.58 -27.94 -12.35
N PHE A 125 -5.84 -26.89 -12.07
CA PHE A 125 -5.83 -25.65 -12.85
C PHE A 125 -4.43 -25.35 -13.34
N THR A 126 -4.37 -24.83 -14.54
CA THR A 126 -3.21 -24.11 -15.01
C THR A 126 -3.35 -22.64 -14.58
N VAL A 127 -2.39 -22.14 -13.86
CA VAL A 127 -2.31 -20.75 -13.42
C VAL A 127 -1.13 -20.09 -14.11
N THR A 128 -1.36 -18.93 -14.71
CA THR A 128 -0.31 -18.14 -15.36
C THR A 128 -0.24 -16.76 -14.74
N LEU A 129 0.88 -16.43 -14.12
CA LEU A 129 1.22 -15.07 -13.69
C LEU A 129 1.73 -14.30 -14.91
N ARG A 130 1.06 -13.22 -15.27
CA ARG A 130 1.45 -12.40 -16.43
C ARG A 130 0.93 -10.96 -16.31
N LEU A 131 1.44 -10.09 -17.18
CA LEU A 131 0.90 -8.74 -17.40
C LEU A 131 -0.20 -8.79 -18.46
N GLN A 132 -1.30 -8.09 -18.20
CA GLN A 132 -2.39 -7.91 -19.15
C GLN A 132 -2.79 -6.44 -19.22
N PRO A 133 -3.15 -5.91 -20.41
CA PRO A 133 -3.69 -4.57 -20.51
C PRO A 133 -4.99 -4.43 -19.70
N GLU A 134 -5.15 -3.29 -19.06
CA GLU A 134 -6.40 -2.95 -18.39
C GLU A 134 -7.54 -2.86 -19.42
N LYS A 135 -8.75 -3.30 -19.04
CA LYS A 135 -9.92 -3.30 -19.97
C LYS A 135 -10.26 -1.92 -20.52
N ASN A 136 -10.02 -0.87 -19.74
CA ASN A 136 -10.41 0.50 -20.07
C ASN A 136 -9.25 1.34 -20.60
N ASP A 137 -8.00 0.91 -20.39
CA ASP A 137 -6.80 1.62 -20.83
C ASP A 137 -5.72 0.62 -21.26
N SER A 138 -5.57 0.46 -22.57
CA SER A 138 -4.58 -0.45 -23.14
C SER A 138 -3.12 -0.05 -22.86
N ASN A 139 -2.86 1.17 -22.41
CA ASN A 139 -1.52 1.63 -22.07
C ASN A 139 -1.14 1.26 -20.63
N ARG A 140 -2.11 0.94 -19.79
CA ARG A 140 -1.87 0.46 -18.41
C ARG A 140 -1.86 -1.06 -18.40
N LEU A 141 -0.90 -1.60 -17.67
CA LEU A 141 -0.74 -3.03 -17.51
C LEU A 141 -1.03 -3.42 -16.06
N ASP A 142 -1.81 -4.46 -15.90
CA ASP A 142 -2.08 -5.06 -14.60
C ASP A 142 -1.38 -6.41 -14.50
N LEU A 143 -0.77 -6.66 -13.36
CA LEU A 143 -0.25 -7.96 -13.00
C LEU A 143 -1.39 -8.80 -12.41
N GLY A 144 -1.57 -10.00 -12.90
CA GLY A 144 -2.59 -10.87 -12.38
C GLY A 144 -2.37 -12.34 -12.72
N LEU A 145 -3.30 -13.15 -12.27
CA LEU A 145 -3.35 -14.58 -12.51
C LEU A 145 -4.41 -14.90 -13.55
N LEU A 146 -3.98 -15.49 -14.65
CA LEU A 146 -4.89 -16.16 -15.59
C LEU A 146 -5.04 -17.60 -15.15
N ARG A 147 -6.25 -18.04 -14.93
CA ARG A 147 -6.58 -19.40 -14.48
C ARG A 147 -7.39 -20.10 -15.53
N LYS A 148 -6.97 -21.31 -15.87
CA LYS A 148 -7.62 -22.17 -16.84
C LYS A 148 -7.74 -23.58 -16.27
N PRO A 149 -8.93 -24.22 -16.27
CA PRO A 149 -9.06 -25.62 -15.91
C PRO A 149 -8.20 -26.49 -16.83
N LYS A 150 -7.52 -27.47 -16.29
CA LYS A 150 -6.63 -28.36 -17.07
C LYS A 150 -7.40 -29.20 -18.08
N GLU A 151 -8.62 -29.57 -17.77
CA GLU A 151 -9.52 -30.32 -18.66
C GLU A 151 -9.92 -29.50 -19.90
N ASP A 152 -9.90 -28.20 -19.84
CA ASP A 152 -10.31 -27.27 -20.91
C ASP A 152 -9.11 -26.74 -21.72
N GLU A 153 -7.90 -27.27 -21.58
CA GLU A 153 -6.73 -26.84 -22.35
C GLU A 153 -6.93 -26.93 -23.88
N THR A 154 -7.84 -27.76 -24.33
CA THR A 154 -8.15 -27.97 -25.76
C THR A 154 -9.11 -26.90 -26.33
N TYR A 155 -9.84 -26.17 -25.48
CA TYR A 155 -10.81 -25.17 -25.90
C TYR A 155 -10.25 -23.77 -25.65
N VAL A 156 -10.00 -23.01 -26.71
CA VAL A 156 -9.30 -21.73 -26.73
C VAL A 156 -10.14 -20.72 -26.00
N ASP A 157 -10.95 -20.58 -25.34
CA ASP A 157 -11.66 -19.48 -24.61
C ASP A 157 -12.65 -19.94 -23.52
N ALA A 158 -12.76 -21.25 -23.32
CA ALA A 158 -13.70 -21.76 -22.37
C ALA A 158 -13.17 -21.59 -20.93
N HIS A 159 -13.82 -20.76 -20.16
CA HIS A 159 -13.68 -20.67 -18.70
C HIS A 159 -12.37 -20.07 -18.15
N GLU A 160 -11.65 -19.25 -18.95
CA GLU A 160 -10.52 -18.49 -18.42
C GLU A 160 -11.01 -17.44 -17.42
N SER A 161 -10.35 -17.39 -16.27
CA SER A 161 -10.62 -16.42 -15.23
C SER A 161 -9.38 -15.57 -14.98
N TRP A 162 -9.52 -14.27 -15.17
CA TRP A 162 -8.51 -13.27 -14.83
C TRP A 162 -8.74 -12.74 -13.42
N VAL A 163 -7.69 -12.77 -12.61
CA VAL A 163 -7.67 -12.22 -11.25
C VAL A 163 -6.57 -11.17 -11.17
N PRO A 164 -6.90 -9.86 -11.20
CA PRO A 164 -5.91 -8.80 -11.04
C PRO A 164 -5.36 -8.82 -9.61
N LEU A 165 -4.04 -8.66 -9.47
CA LEU A 165 -3.33 -8.62 -8.18
C LEU A 165 -2.75 -7.23 -7.90
N VAL A 166 -2.07 -6.65 -8.90
CA VAL A 166 -1.46 -5.32 -8.79
C VAL A 166 -1.72 -4.55 -10.07
N GLU A 167 -2.22 -3.35 -9.93
CA GLU A 167 -2.53 -2.44 -11.03
C GLU A 167 -1.34 -1.56 -11.39
N ASN A 168 -1.32 -1.04 -12.63
CA ASN A 168 -0.38 -0.04 -13.11
C ASN A 168 1.11 -0.48 -13.02
N VAL A 169 1.40 -1.67 -13.48
CA VAL A 169 2.74 -2.27 -13.52
C VAL A 169 3.42 -1.93 -14.83
N GLY A 170 4.70 -1.55 -14.78
CA GLY A 170 5.50 -1.19 -15.97
C GLY A 170 6.19 -2.38 -16.63
N SER A 171 6.67 -3.35 -15.85
CA SER A 171 7.39 -4.53 -16.34
C SER A 171 7.32 -5.68 -15.34
N LEU A 172 7.48 -6.89 -15.83
CA LEU A 172 7.61 -8.12 -15.05
C LEU A 172 8.84 -8.88 -15.55
N GLU A 173 9.81 -9.10 -14.69
CA GLU A 173 10.99 -9.91 -14.96
C GLU A 173 11.05 -11.06 -13.97
N ILE A 174 11.28 -12.29 -14.48
CA ILE A 174 11.34 -13.50 -13.66
C ILE A 174 12.62 -14.24 -13.94
N ARG A 175 13.35 -14.63 -12.90
CA ARG A 175 14.59 -15.40 -12.97
C ARG A 175 14.48 -16.65 -12.12
N TYR A 176 15.12 -17.71 -12.57
CA TYR A 176 15.11 -19.03 -11.96
C TYR A 176 16.52 -19.44 -11.56
N PHE A 177 16.73 -19.85 -10.33
CA PHE A 177 18.02 -20.35 -9.89
C PHE A 177 18.12 -21.84 -10.16
N ASP A 178 19.01 -22.22 -11.09
CA ASP A 178 19.30 -23.61 -11.40
C ASP A 178 20.43 -24.12 -10.47
N PRO A 179 20.13 -25.05 -9.55
CA PRO A 179 21.12 -25.55 -8.60
C PRO A 179 22.20 -26.43 -9.27
N ARG A 180 21.95 -26.96 -10.46
CA ARG A 180 22.91 -27.83 -11.18
C ARG A 180 24.10 -27.06 -11.73
N ILE A 181 23.85 -25.84 -12.21
CA ILE A 181 24.88 -24.96 -12.77
C ILE A 181 25.16 -23.76 -11.88
N ASN A 182 24.44 -23.63 -10.76
CA ASN A 182 24.59 -22.54 -9.76
C ASN A 182 24.49 -21.14 -10.36
N VAL A 183 23.55 -20.95 -11.31
CA VAL A 183 23.34 -19.68 -12.05
C VAL A 183 21.86 -19.33 -12.13
N TRP A 184 21.58 -18.03 -12.21
CA TRP A 184 20.25 -17.51 -12.50
C TRP A 184 19.99 -17.54 -14.02
N VAL A 185 18.92 -18.24 -14.42
CA VAL A 185 18.49 -18.36 -15.82
C VAL A 185 17.20 -17.59 -16.09
N PRO A 186 17.02 -17.02 -17.28
CA PRO A 186 15.81 -16.25 -17.62
C PRO A 186 14.61 -17.13 -17.98
N ARG A 187 14.82 -18.41 -18.23
CA ARG A 187 13.81 -19.37 -18.64
C ARG A 187 13.87 -20.62 -17.80
N TRP A 188 12.71 -21.22 -17.55
CA TRP A 188 12.63 -22.55 -16.94
C TRP A 188 11.70 -23.45 -17.75
N THR A 189 12.28 -24.39 -18.47
CA THR A 189 11.57 -25.34 -19.33
C THR A 189 11.76 -26.79 -18.89
N ASP A 190 12.48 -27.00 -17.78
CA ASP A 190 12.69 -28.34 -17.24
C ASP A 190 11.37 -28.87 -16.66
N SER A 191 10.84 -29.91 -17.28
CA SER A 191 9.59 -30.53 -16.88
C SER A 191 9.73 -31.52 -15.72
N VAL A 192 10.96 -31.85 -15.33
CA VAL A 192 11.25 -32.88 -14.31
C VAL A 192 11.64 -32.27 -12.97
N THR A 193 12.44 -31.22 -13.01
CA THR A 193 12.96 -30.58 -11.80
C THR A 193 12.40 -29.16 -11.62
N LEU A 194 12.22 -28.77 -10.38
CA LEU A 194 11.86 -27.39 -10.03
C LEU A 194 13.12 -26.55 -9.79
N PRO A 195 13.09 -25.25 -10.10
CA PRO A 195 14.17 -24.36 -9.72
C PRO A 195 14.22 -24.26 -8.18
N ARG A 196 15.41 -24.06 -7.63
CA ARG A 196 15.55 -23.88 -6.18
C ARG A 196 14.94 -22.57 -5.68
N LEU A 197 15.13 -21.49 -6.44
CA LEU A 197 14.63 -20.16 -6.12
C LEU A 197 14.00 -19.56 -7.38
N VAL A 198 12.96 -18.77 -7.18
CA VAL A 198 12.36 -17.90 -8.21
C VAL A 198 12.50 -16.46 -7.73
N LYS A 199 13.12 -15.62 -8.55
CA LYS A 199 13.24 -14.18 -8.33
C LYS A 199 12.23 -13.48 -9.22
N ILE A 200 11.39 -12.63 -8.64
CA ILE A 200 10.37 -11.85 -9.33
C ILE A 200 10.70 -10.37 -9.12
N VAL A 201 10.83 -9.64 -10.21
CA VAL A 201 11.09 -8.20 -10.21
C VAL A 201 9.94 -7.51 -10.95
N ILE A 202 9.28 -6.58 -10.28
CA ILE A 202 8.14 -5.82 -10.82
C ILE A 202 8.56 -4.36 -10.94
N GLY A 203 8.62 -3.86 -12.17
CA GLY A 203 8.82 -2.44 -12.44
C GLY A 203 7.52 -1.70 -12.19
N ARG A 204 7.56 -0.73 -11.30
CA ARG A 204 6.42 0.10 -10.91
C ARG A 204 6.43 1.40 -11.72
N ASN A 205 5.26 1.84 -12.19
CA ASN A 205 5.15 3.13 -12.88
C ASN A 205 5.08 4.31 -11.89
N ASP A 206 4.72 4.03 -10.63
CA ASP A 206 4.55 4.99 -9.54
C ASP A 206 5.79 5.13 -8.64
N ALA A 207 6.81 4.29 -8.82
CA ALA A 207 8.04 4.32 -8.02
C ALA A 207 9.28 4.12 -8.88
N ALA A 208 10.37 4.81 -8.53
CA ALA A 208 11.64 4.70 -9.23
C ALA A 208 12.37 3.38 -8.97
N VAL A 209 12.08 2.71 -7.84
CA VAL A 209 12.69 1.45 -7.44
C VAL A 209 11.72 0.31 -7.72
N PRO A 210 12.15 -0.72 -8.47
CA PRO A 210 11.32 -1.90 -8.69
C PRO A 210 11.13 -2.68 -7.39
N TRP A 211 9.99 -3.34 -7.27
CA TRP A 211 9.79 -4.31 -6.20
C TRP A 211 10.42 -5.65 -6.56
N GLU A 212 11.05 -6.28 -5.59
CA GLU A 212 11.76 -7.54 -5.78
C GLU A 212 11.39 -8.55 -4.69
N ALA A 213 11.15 -9.81 -5.09
CA ALA A 213 10.97 -10.93 -4.18
C ALA A 213 11.74 -12.16 -4.67
N ILE A 214 12.33 -12.88 -3.72
CA ILE A 214 12.95 -14.17 -3.96
C ILE A 214 12.17 -15.22 -3.17
N ILE A 215 11.63 -16.21 -3.88
CA ILE A 215 10.79 -17.26 -3.32
C ILE A 215 11.54 -18.59 -3.45
N ALA A 216 11.69 -19.30 -2.34
CA ALA A 216 12.27 -20.63 -2.34
C ALA A 216 11.19 -21.68 -2.66
N LEU A 217 11.46 -22.50 -3.69
CA LEU A 217 10.64 -23.65 -4.04
C LEU A 217 11.27 -24.91 -3.45
N GLY A 218 10.52 -25.60 -2.68
CA GLY A 218 10.96 -26.85 -2.13
C GLY A 218 11.49 -26.75 -0.70
N ARG A 219 11.06 -27.71 0.08
CA ARG A 219 11.65 -28.00 1.38
C ARG A 219 13.05 -28.52 1.09
N THR A 220 14.08 -27.79 1.50
CA THR A 220 15.42 -28.35 1.60
C THR A 220 15.27 -29.61 2.46
N PRO A 221 15.58 -30.82 2.01
CA PRO A 221 15.71 -31.93 2.93
C PRO A 221 16.83 -31.54 3.91
N LEU A 222 16.47 -31.55 5.19
CA LEU A 222 17.41 -31.42 6.30
C LEU A 222 18.42 -32.58 6.24
#